data_1eeaa565abe4e8de445985fd598e19a5
#
_entry.id   1eeaa565abe4e8de445985fd598e19a5
#
_cell.length_a   1.000
_cell.length_b   1.000
_cell.length_c   1.000
_cell.angle_alpha   90.00
_cell.angle_beta   90.00
_cell.angle_gamma   90.00
#
_symmetry.space_group_name_H-M   'P 1'
#
loop_
_entity.id
_entity.type
_entity.pdbx_description
1 polymer ?
#
loop_
_entity_poly.entity_id
_entity_poly.type
_entity_poly.pdbx_seq_one_letter_code
_entity_poly.pdbx_strand_id
1 'polypeptide(L)'
;NAKNGADGIKFFGSEPEIMTAALDENKKLGLGSACHHAQLSVARWNVLHSARAGLTSMEHWYGLPEALFDDKTVQNYPLDYNYQNEQHRFEEAGKLWEQAAKPYSTHWNNVMNELLELDFTLDPTFNIYEASRDLQRARRAEWHETYTLPSLWKFYEPSKISHGSYWHYWGTEQEVAWKNNFQLWMTFINEYKNRGGRVTAGSDS
;
A
#
# COMPACT_ATOMS: atom_id res chain seq x y z
N ASN A 1 -20.56 -12.27 -11.86
CA ASN A 1 -19.23 -12.86 -11.56
C ASN A 1 -19.38 -14.12 -10.67
N ALA A 2 -20.07 -14.06 -9.50
CA ALA A 2 -20.28 -15.22 -8.63
C ALA A 2 -20.88 -16.43 -9.38
N LYS A 3 -21.91 -16.23 -10.19
CA LYS A 3 -22.53 -17.27 -11.04
C LYS A 3 -21.57 -17.90 -12.05
N ASN A 4 -20.45 -17.22 -12.36
CA ASN A 4 -19.41 -17.69 -13.28
C ASN A 4 -18.19 -18.28 -12.55
N GLY A 5 -18.30 -18.56 -11.25
CA GLY A 5 -17.27 -19.23 -10.45
C GLY A 5 -16.19 -18.28 -9.91
N ALA A 6 -16.49 -16.99 -9.73
CA ALA A 6 -15.56 -16.09 -9.04
C ALA A 6 -15.60 -16.34 -7.52
N ASP A 7 -14.45 -16.45 -6.88
CA ASP A 7 -14.29 -16.65 -5.43
C ASP A 7 -14.17 -15.33 -4.67
N GLY A 8 -13.90 -14.24 -5.36
CA GLY A 8 -13.72 -12.92 -4.74
C GLY A 8 -13.69 -11.78 -5.74
N ILE A 9 -13.60 -10.56 -5.21
CA ILE A 9 -13.51 -9.32 -5.98
C ILE A 9 -12.30 -8.51 -5.51
N LYS A 10 -11.50 -8.03 -6.46
CA LYS A 10 -10.44 -7.04 -6.23
C LYS A 10 -10.96 -5.64 -6.54
N PHE A 11 -10.85 -4.74 -5.54
CA PHE A 11 -11.19 -3.33 -5.67
C PHE A 11 -9.92 -2.48 -5.84
N PHE A 12 -10.05 -1.35 -6.53
CA PHE A 12 -9.02 -0.30 -6.63
C PHE A 12 -9.43 0.99 -5.89
N GLY A 13 -10.32 0.89 -4.93
CA GLY A 13 -10.92 2.03 -4.28
C GLY A 13 -12.05 2.67 -5.10
N SER A 14 -12.92 3.36 -4.42
CA SER A 14 -14.02 4.14 -4.99
C SER A 14 -14.55 5.10 -3.92
N GLU A 15 -15.62 5.82 -4.22
CA GLU A 15 -16.34 6.61 -3.24
C GLU A 15 -16.90 5.72 -2.11
N PRO A 16 -16.95 6.20 -0.85
CA PRO A 16 -17.35 5.39 0.31
C PRO A 16 -18.69 4.67 0.14
N GLU A 17 -19.68 5.32 -0.46
CA GLU A 17 -21.01 4.78 -0.67
C GLU A 17 -20.99 3.61 -1.67
N ILE A 18 -20.18 3.71 -2.72
CA ILE A 18 -20.00 2.66 -3.72
C ILE A 18 -19.27 1.47 -3.11
N MET A 19 -18.19 1.73 -2.35
CA MET A 19 -17.43 0.68 -1.66
C MET A 19 -18.31 -0.07 -0.67
N THR A 20 -19.08 0.66 0.15
CA THR A 20 -20.00 0.04 1.13
C THR A 20 -21.04 -0.85 0.45
N ALA A 21 -21.69 -0.37 -0.61
CA ALA A 21 -22.71 -1.14 -1.33
C ALA A 21 -22.11 -2.38 -2.01
N ALA A 22 -20.93 -2.25 -2.59
CA ALA A 22 -20.24 -3.35 -3.25
C ALA A 22 -19.77 -4.43 -2.25
N LEU A 23 -19.23 -4.02 -1.11
CA LEU A 23 -18.81 -4.94 -0.04
C LEU A 23 -20.00 -5.65 0.60
N ASP A 24 -21.12 -4.95 0.83
CA ASP A 24 -22.37 -5.55 1.33
C ASP A 24 -22.91 -6.63 0.38
N GLU A 25 -22.94 -6.34 -0.91
CA GLU A 25 -23.36 -7.34 -1.92
C GLU A 25 -22.38 -8.51 -2.00
N ASN A 26 -21.06 -8.22 -1.95
CA ASN A 26 -20.02 -9.25 -1.95
C ASN A 26 -20.19 -10.22 -0.76
N LYS A 27 -20.45 -9.68 0.42
CA LYS A 27 -20.72 -10.46 1.63
C LYS A 27 -21.97 -11.35 1.49
N LYS A 28 -23.06 -10.83 0.93
CA LYS A 28 -24.30 -11.60 0.65
C LYS A 28 -24.03 -12.79 -0.27
N LEU A 29 -23.11 -12.63 -1.21
CA LEU A 29 -22.72 -13.65 -2.17
C LEU A 29 -21.67 -14.64 -1.61
N GLY A 30 -21.18 -14.43 -0.39
CA GLY A 30 -20.15 -15.26 0.22
C GLY A 30 -18.78 -15.18 -0.46
N LEU A 31 -18.48 -14.07 -1.11
CA LEU A 31 -17.22 -13.85 -1.82
C LEU A 31 -16.17 -13.19 -0.94
N GLY A 32 -14.90 -13.56 -1.13
CA GLY A 32 -13.76 -12.81 -0.59
C GLY A 32 -13.61 -11.44 -1.25
N SER A 33 -12.91 -10.54 -0.60
CA SER A 33 -12.65 -9.20 -1.15
C SER A 33 -11.26 -8.70 -0.81
N ALA A 34 -10.60 -8.11 -1.79
CA ALA A 34 -9.28 -7.51 -1.66
C ALA A 34 -9.31 -6.07 -2.21
N CYS A 35 -8.49 -5.18 -1.68
CA CYS A 35 -8.46 -3.80 -2.13
C CYS A 35 -7.04 -3.24 -2.23
N HIS A 36 -6.71 -2.67 -3.40
CA HIS A 36 -5.70 -1.63 -3.51
C HIS A 36 -6.36 -0.30 -3.18
N HIS A 37 -6.07 0.28 -2.02
CA HIS A 37 -6.63 1.58 -1.65
C HIS A 37 -5.94 2.68 -2.47
N ALA A 38 -6.73 3.47 -3.18
CA ALA A 38 -6.20 4.56 -3.99
C ALA A 38 -5.81 5.77 -3.11
N GLN A 39 -4.60 6.29 -3.30
CA GLN A 39 -4.06 7.41 -2.52
C GLN A 39 -4.99 8.64 -2.40
N LEU A 40 -5.81 8.90 -3.43
CA LEU A 40 -6.78 10.02 -3.41
C LEU A 40 -7.99 9.76 -2.50
N SER A 41 -8.33 8.50 -2.26
CA SER A 41 -9.57 8.13 -1.55
C SER A 41 -9.32 7.87 -0.06
N VAL A 42 -8.09 7.57 0.34
CA VAL A 42 -7.79 7.04 1.68
C VAL A 42 -7.99 8.03 2.83
N ALA A 43 -8.00 9.33 2.57
CA ALA A 43 -8.38 10.33 3.56
C ALA A 43 -9.85 10.22 3.99
N ARG A 44 -10.73 9.80 3.05
CA ARG A 44 -12.17 9.60 3.28
C ARG A 44 -12.52 8.16 3.59
N TRP A 45 -11.72 7.20 3.09
CA TRP A 45 -11.97 5.77 3.15
C TRP A 45 -10.65 5.01 3.32
N ASN A 46 -10.12 4.96 4.53
CA ASN A 46 -8.90 4.23 4.88
C ASN A 46 -9.19 2.75 5.18
N VAL A 47 -8.16 1.99 5.57
CA VAL A 47 -8.26 0.55 5.84
C VAL A 47 -9.29 0.19 6.91
N LEU A 48 -9.45 1.00 7.98
CA LEU A 48 -10.44 0.71 9.01
C LEU A 48 -11.87 0.87 8.50
N HIS A 49 -12.13 1.89 7.68
CA HIS A 49 -13.45 2.06 7.07
C HIS A 49 -13.82 0.84 6.20
N SER A 50 -12.89 0.39 5.36
CA SER A 50 -13.15 -0.75 4.48
C SER A 50 -13.24 -2.08 5.24
N ALA A 51 -12.40 -2.29 6.25
CA ALA A 51 -12.45 -3.49 7.10
C ALA A 51 -13.79 -3.57 7.86
N ARG A 52 -14.25 -2.46 8.47
CA ARG A 52 -15.57 -2.36 9.11
C ARG A 52 -16.74 -2.64 8.15
N ALA A 53 -16.59 -2.24 6.88
CA ALA A 53 -17.57 -2.50 5.83
C ALA A 53 -17.53 -3.95 5.29
N GLY A 54 -16.57 -4.77 5.74
CA GLY A 54 -16.50 -6.19 5.39
C GLY A 54 -15.46 -6.52 4.31
N LEU A 55 -14.54 -5.61 3.99
CA LEU A 55 -13.35 -5.95 3.21
C LEU A 55 -12.53 -7.00 3.95
N THR A 56 -12.05 -8.03 3.27
CA THR A 56 -11.35 -9.16 3.91
C THR A 56 -9.83 -9.04 3.84
N SER A 57 -9.30 -8.33 2.84
CA SER A 57 -7.85 -8.09 2.73
C SER A 57 -7.52 -6.78 2.05
N MET A 58 -6.33 -6.27 2.32
CA MET A 58 -5.73 -5.18 1.56
C MET A 58 -4.38 -5.57 0.99
N GLU A 59 -4.06 -5.02 -0.16
CA GLU A 59 -2.74 -5.05 -0.75
C GLU A 59 -1.98 -3.77 -0.46
N HIS A 60 -0.66 -3.88 -0.49
CA HIS A 60 0.27 -2.76 -0.27
C HIS A 60 0.07 -2.13 1.11
N TRP A 61 -0.12 -0.83 1.17
CA TRP A 61 -0.15 -0.11 2.43
C TRP A 61 -0.96 1.20 2.42
N TYR A 62 -1.39 1.70 1.26
CA TYR A 62 -2.21 2.91 1.20
C TYR A 62 -3.51 2.74 2.00
N GLY A 63 -3.82 3.71 2.83
CA GLY A 63 -4.94 3.64 3.76
C GLY A 63 -4.58 3.12 5.15
N LEU A 64 -3.41 2.47 5.31
CA LEU A 64 -2.94 2.02 6.61
C LEU A 64 -2.26 3.14 7.41
N PRO A 65 -1.29 3.92 6.85
CA PRO A 65 -0.79 5.11 7.54
C PRO A 65 -1.88 6.13 7.85
N GLU A 66 -2.84 6.31 6.93
CA GLU A 66 -3.96 7.24 7.14
C GLU A 66 -4.89 6.80 8.28
N ALA A 67 -5.06 5.51 8.51
CA ALA A 67 -5.76 5.00 9.69
C ALA A 67 -4.97 5.24 10.98
N LEU A 68 -3.66 5.37 10.87
CA LEU A 68 -2.73 5.63 11.97
C LEU A 68 -2.49 7.14 12.24
N PHE A 69 -3.10 8.04 11.51
CA PHE A 69 -3.00 9.46 11.83
C PHE A 69 -3.71 9.77 13.15
N ASP A 70 -2.99 10.39 14.09
CA ASP A 70 -3.47 10.64 15.45
C ASP A 70 -4.11 12.05 15.58
N ASP A 71 -3.58 13.02 14.85
CA ASP A 71 -3.95 14.43 14.94
C ASP A 71 -4.61 15.01 13.69
N LYS A 72 -4.81 14.18 12.66
CA LYS A 72 -5.31 14.60 11.34
C LYS A 72 -5.98 13.45 10.60
N THR A 73 -6.70 13.78 9.53
CA THR A 73 -7.35 12.82 8.63
C THR A 73 -6.84 12.89 7.20
N VAL A 74 -6.09 13.93 6.86
CA VAL A 74 -5.59 14.19 5.51
C VAL A 74 -4.07 14.18 5.52
N GLN A 75 -3.49 13.62 4.47
CA GLN A 75 -2.05 13.59 4.26
C GLN A 75 -1.49 15.02 4.17
N ASN A 76 -0.32 15.22 4.73
CA ASN A 76 0.41 16.48 4.62
C ASN A 76 1.24 16.48 3.33
N TYR A 77 0.58 16.71 2.20
CA TYR A 77 1.23 16.89 0.91
C TYR A 77 1.59 18.36 0.67
N PRO A 78 2.63 18.65 -0.12
CA PRO A 78 2.97 20.02 -0.49
C PRO A 78 1.85 20.68 -1.33
N LEU A 79 1.81 22.01 -1.33
CA LEU A 79 0.74 22.77 -2.01
C LEU A 79 0.68 22.55 -3.52
N ASP A 80 1.81 22.19 -4.12
CA ASP A 80 1.94 21.92 -5.55
C ASP A 80 1.82 20.40 -5.88
N TYR A 81 1.37 19.59 -4.91
CA TYR A 81 1.21 18.15 -5.11
C TYR A 81 0.36 17.84 -6.34
N ASN A 82 0.92 17.07 -7.25
CA ASN A 82 0.27 16.64 -8.47
C ASN A 82 0.18 15.12 -8.54
N TYR A 83 -0.99 14.60 -8.25
CA TYR A 83 -1.26 13.15 -8.31
C TYR A 83 -1.01 12.53 -9.70
N GLN A 84 -1.22 13.30 -10.78
CA GLN A 84 -0.98 12.84 -12.15
C GLN A 84 0.51 12.73 -12.48
N ASN A 85 1.37 13.47 -11.76
CA ASN A 85 2.82 13.28 -11.84
C ASN A 85 3.23 12.10 -10.97
N GLU A 86 3.47 10.98 -11.59
CA GLU A 86 3.76 9.73 -10.91
C GLU A 86 5.04 9.78 -10.07
N GLN A 87 6.07 10.47 -10.54
CA GLN A 87 7.30 10.64 -9.78
C GLN A 87 7.06 11.43 -8.49
N HIS A 88 6.32 12.54 -8.56
CA HIS A 88 5.94 13.35 -7.40
C HIS A 88 5.01 12.56 -6.46
N ARG A 89 4.06 11.82 -7.02
CA ARG A 89 3.15 10.97 -6.25
C ARG A 89 3.88 9.93 -5.40
N PHE A 90 4.83 9.22 -5.97
CA PHE A 90 5.63 8.22 -5.24
C PHE A 90 6.67 8.85 -4.33
N GLU A 91 7.22 10.00 -4.67
CA GLU A 91 8.08 10.76 -3.77
C GLU A 91 7.36 11.10 -2.45
N GLU A 92 6.17 11.68 -2.55
CA GLU A 92 5.37 12.04 -1.38
C GLU A 92 4.81 10.80 -0.63
N ALA A 93 4.55 9.72 -1.34
CA ALA A 93 4.17 8.46 -0.73
C ALA A 93 5.26 7.93 0.23
N GLY A 94 6.53 8.14 -0.08
CA GLY A 94 7.66 7.78 0.78
C GLY A 94 7.70 8.49 2.14
N LYS A 95 6.85 9.51 2.34
CA LYS A 95 6.79 10.30 3.59
C LYS A 95 5.53 10.01 4.42
N LEU A 96 4.67 9.07 4.01
CA LEU A 96 3.36 8.87 4.66
C LEU A 96 3.46 8.17 6.01
N TRP A 97 4.31 7.18 6.16
CA TRP A 97 4.45 6.47 7.43
C TRP A 97 5.09 7.33 8.53
N GLU A 98 5.87 8.35 8.17
CA GLU A 98 6.40 9.32 9.13
C GLU A 98 5.31 10.22 9.72
N GLN A 99 4.16 10.32 9.04
CA GLN A 99 3.00 11.08 9.50
C GLN A 99 2.08 10.26 10.40
N ALA A 100 2.29 8.95 10.49
CA ALA A 100 1.50 8.04 11.31
C ALA A 100 1.88 8.15 12.80
N ALA A 101 0.99 7.66 13.67
CA ALA A 101 1.28 7.48 15.08
C ALA A 101 2.56 6.66 15.27
N LYS A 102 3.33 7.01 16.28
CA LYS A 102 4.59 6.32 16.58
C LYS A 102 4.34 4.84 16.88
N PRO A 103 5.25 3.95 16.47
CA PRO A 103 5.19 2.54 16.84
C PRO A 103 4.93 2.35 18.33
N TYR A 104 4.07 1.41 18.66
CA TYR A 104 3.69 1.04 20.04
C TYR A 104 2.91 2.11 20.83
N SER A 105 2.56 3.25 20.24
CA SER A 105 1.69 4.24 20.87
C SER A 105 0.27 3.70 21.05
N THR A 106 -0.55 4.39 21.85
CA THR A 106 -1.95 3.98 22.09
C THR A 106 -2.73 3.89 20.78
N HIS A 107 -2.63 4.89 19.90
CA HIS A 107 -3.36 4.89 18.65
C HIS A 107 -2.89 3.79 17.69
N TRP A 108 -1.57 3.59 17.57
CA TRP A 108 -0.99 2.46 16.83
C TRP A 108 -1.56 1.12 17.28
N ASN A 109 -1.59 0.90 18.61
CA ASN A 109 -2.13 -0.33 19.18
C ASN A 109 -3.64 -0.47 18.95
N ASN A 110 -4.41 0.61 19.04
CA ASN A 110 -5.84 0.58 18.80
C ASN A 110 -6.19 0.16 17.37
N VAL A 111 -5.52 0.76 16.38
CA VAL A 111 -5.71 0.41 14.95
C VAL A 111 -5.35 -1.06 14.71
N MET A 112 -4.23 -1.51 15.27
CA MET A 112 -3.77 -2.90 15.12
C MET A 112 -4.76 -3.88 15.76
N ASN A 113 -5.21 -3.63 16.98
CA ASN A 113 -6.16 -4.48 17.69
C ASN A 113 -7.49 -4.57 16.92
N GLU A 114 -8.00 -3.46 16.40
CA GLU A 114 -9.23 -3.45 15.62
C GLU A 114 -9.11 -4.29 14.34
N LEU A 115 -8.01 -4.18 13.61
CA LEU A 115 -7.76 -5.02 12.42
C LEU A 115 -7.67 -6.51 12.79
N LEU A 116 -7.09 -6.85 13.95
CA LEU A 116 -7.06 -8.22 14.47
C LEU A 116 -8.45 -8.73 14.83
N GLU A 117 -9.26 -7.92 15.51
CA GLU A 117 -10.66 -8.26 15.88
C GLU A 117 -11.54 -8.47 14.65
N LEU A 118 -11.27 -7.76 13.55
CA LEU A 118 -11.95 -7.90 12.27
C LEU A 118 -11.43 -9.08 11.41
N ASP A 119 -10.47 -9.86 11.91
CA ASP A 119 -9.83 -10.97 11.19
C ASP A 119 -9.29 -10.54 9.81
N PHE A 120 -8.74 -9.33 9.73
CA PHE A 120 -8.31 -8.71 8.49
C PHE A 120 -7.00 -9.31 7.99
N THR A 121 -6.83 -9.40 6.66
CA THR A 121 -5.60 -9.92 6.06
C THR A 121 -4.80 -8.77 5.44
N LEU A 122 -3.48 -8.75 5.71
CA LEU A 122 -2.55 -7.82 5.10
C LEU A 122 -1.67 -8.55 4.08
N ASP A 123 -1.66 -8.06 2.84
CA ASP A 123 -0.72 -8.47 1.80
C ASP A 123 0.21 -7.30 1.47
N PRO A 124 1.36 -7.18 2.13
CA PRO A 124 2.19 -5.99 2.02
C PRO A 124 2.87 -5.82 0.65
N THR A 125 3.00 -6.85 -0.17
CA THR A 125 3.72 -6.78 -1.45
C THR A 125 5.05 -6.04 -1.37
N PHE A 126 5.87 -6.37 -0.39
CA PHE A 126 7.14 -5.68 -0.12
C PHE A 126 8.08 -5.62 -1.33
N ASN A 127 8.01 -6.61 -2.21
CA ASN A 127 8.91 -6.73 -3.36
C ASN A 127 8.84 -5.51 -4.28
N ILE A 128 7.64 -5.07 -4.65
CA ILE A 128 7.50 -3.92 -5.56
C ILE A 128 8.06 -2.63 -4.96
N TYR A 129 7.98 -2.48 -3.64
CA TYR A 129 8.47 -1.29 -2.94
C TYR A 129 9.93 -1.40 -2.47
N GLU A 130 10.56 -2.57 -2.58
CA GLU A 130 11.99 -2.71 -2.28
C GLU A 130 12.85 -1.84 -3.19
N ALA A 131 12.47 -1.69 -4.45
CA ALA A 131 13.13 -0.79 -5.39
C ALA A 131 13.08 0.68 -4.95
N SER A 132 11.98 1.12 -4.33
CA SER A 132 11.85 2.47 -3.78
C SER A 132 12.74 2.67 -2.54
N ARG A 133 12.83 1.65 -1.70
CA ARG A 133 13.68 1.66 -0.50
C ARG A 133 15.17 1.64 -0.80
N ASP A 134 15.57 0.91 -1.82
CA ASP A 134 16.99 0.59 -2.08
C ASP A 134 17.30 0.62 -3.58
N LEU A 135 17.00 1.77 -4.17
CA LEU A 135 17.01 2.00 -5.61
C LEU A 135 18.31 1.60 -6.30
N GLN A 136 19.46 1.99 -5.73
CA GLN A 136 20.75 1.70 -6.36
C GLN A 136 21.07 0.21 -6.36
N ARG A 137 20.74 -0.50 -5.27
CA ARG A 137 20.90 -1.94 -5.19
C ARG A 137 19.97 -2.68 -6.14
N ALA A 138 18.70 -2.32 -6.13
CA ALA A 138 17.69 -2.95 -6.99
C ALA A 138 18.03 -2.84 -8.47
N ARG A 139 18.45 -1.65 -8.92
CA ARG A 139 18.84 -1.40 -10.33
C ARG A 139 20.12 -2.08 -10.79
N ARG A 140 21.02 -2.41 -9.87
CA ARG A 140 22.34 -2.98 -10.17
C ARG A 140 22.52 -4.40 -9.67
N ALA A 141 21.42 -5.05 -9.34
CA ALA A 141 21.45 -6.42 -8.85
C ALA A 141 21.98 -7.36 -9.94
N GLU A 142 22.95 -8.19 -9.58
CA GLU A 142 23.67 -9.09 -10.49
C GLU A 142 22.76 -10.12 -11.19
N TRP A 143 21.61 -10.45 -10.60
CA TRP A 143 20.69 -11.41 -11.20
C TRP A 143 19.97 -10.90 -12.46
N HIS A 144 19.96 -9.58 -12.70
CA HIS A 144 19.28 -9.03 -13.89
C HIS A 144 19.88 -9.52 -15.20
N GLU A 145 21.20 -9.70 -15.26
CA GLU A 145 21.85 -10.20 -16.47
C GLU A 145 21.46 -11.64 -16.82
N THR A 146 21.12 -12.44 -15.80
CA THR A 146 20.85 -13.88 -15.99
C THR A 146 19.36 -14.22 -16.01
N TYR A 147 18.55 -13.54 -15.19
CA TYR A 147 17.18 -13.97 -14.93
C TYR A 147 16.11 -12.98 -15.37
N THR A 148 16.47 -11.75 -15.73
CA THR A 148 15.47 -10.76 -16.17
C THR A 148 15.33 -10.79 -17.70
N LEU A 149 14.09 -10.92 -18.18
CA LEU A 149 13.81 -10.82 -19.62
C LEU A 149 14.30 -9.47 -20.16
N PRO A 150 15.03 -9.44 -21.30
CA PRO A 150 15.54 -8.19 -21.86
C PRO A 150 14.48 -7.12 -22.12
N SER A 151 13.25 -7.52 -22.47
CA SER A 151 12.12 -6.60 -22.67
C SER A 151 11.65 -5.95 -21.38
N LEU A 152 11.63 -6.72 -20.28
CA LEU A 152 11.31 -6.18 -18.95
C LEU A 152 12.42 -5.28 -18.45
N TRP A 153 13.68 -5.68 -18.63
CA TRP A 153 14.82 -4.84 -18.26
C TRP A 153 14.78 -3.50 -18.97
N LYS A 154 14.48 -3.51 -20.27
CA LYS A 154 14.29 -2.28 -21.06
C LYS A 154 13.15 -1.40 -20.53
N PHE A 155 12.05 -2.00 -20.07
CA PHE A 155 10.94 -1.25 -19.47
C PHE A 155 11.37 -0.50 -18.21
N TYR A 156 12.30 -1.05 -17.43
CA TYR A 156 12.83 -0.44 -16.20
C TYR A 156 14.09 0.44 -16.43
N GLU A 157 14.49 0.66 -17.67
CA GLU A 157 15.56 1.63 -17.97
C GLU A 157 15.15 3.04 -17.55
N PRO A 158 16.11 3.87 -17.05
CA PRO A 158 15.80 5.25 -16.65
C PRO A 158 15.08 6.05 -17.73
N SER A 159 13.89 6.50 -17.44
CA SER A 159 13.04 7.24 -18.37
C SER A 159 12.19 8.27 -17.60
N LYS A 160 12.02 9.45 -18.20
CA LYS A 160 11.19 10.53 -17.64
C LYS A 160 9.69 10.23 -17.67
N ILE A 161 9.27 9.29 -18.49
CA ILE A 161 7.85 9.03 -18.82
C ILE A 161 7.43 7.58 -18.61
N SER A 162 8.37 6.66 -18.32
CA SER A 162 8.04 5.26 -18.09
C SER A 162 7.55 5.06 -16.64
N HIS A 163 6.44 4.35 -16.49
CA HIS A 163 5.95 3.88 -15.20
C HIS A 163 7.00 3.05 -14.44
N GLY A 164 7.79 2.25 -15.15
CA GLY A 164 8.90 1.47 -14.56
C GLY A 164 10.04 2.31 -14.00
N SER A 165 10.05 3.63 -14.20
CA SER A 165 11.06 4.54 -13.67
C SER A 165 10.48 5.78 -12.98
N TYR A 166 9.44 5.59 -12.17
CA TYR A 166 8.81 6.64 -11.35
C TYR A 166 9.78 7.35 -10.40
N TRP A 167 10.96 6.79 -10.19
CA TRP A 167 12.07 7.29 -9.39
C TRP A 167 13.10 8.11 -10.20
N HIS A 168 12.84 8.43 -11.47
CA HIS A 168 13.84 9.00 -12.39
C HIS A 168 14.55 10.27 -11.86
N TYR A 169 13.82 11.13 -11.16
CA TYR A 169 14.36 12.37 -10.58
C TYR A 169 14.77 12.26 -9.11
N TRP A 170 14.66 11.07 -8.52
CA TRP A 170 14.98 10.89 -7.12
C TRP A 170 16.48 11.00 -6.84
N GLY A 171 16.77 11.55 -5.66
CA GLY A 171 18.09 11.61 -5.08
C GLY A 171 18.12 10.99 -3.69
N THR A 172 19.14 11.34 -2.92
CA THR A 172 19.35 10.81 -1.58
C THR A 172 18.19 11.11 -0.63
N GLU A 173 17.56 12.26 -0.75
CA GLU A 173 16.43 12.64 0.12
C GLU A 173 15.27 11.65 -0.01
N GLN A 174 14.86 11.36 -1.25
CA GLN A 174 13.77 10.42 -1.52
C GLN A 174 14.13 9.00 -1.09
N GLU A 175 15.35 8.58 -1.33
CA GLU A 175 15.83 7.26 -0.92
C GLU A 175 15.84 7.11 0.62
N VAL A 176 16.26 8.13 1.35
CA VAL A 176 16.22 8.13 2.83
C VAL A 176 14.78 8.11 3.33
N ALA A 177 13.90 8.93 2.76
CA ALA A 177 12.48 8.94 3.11
C ALA A 177 11.85 7.54 2.91
N TRP A 178 12.11 6.90 1.78
CA TRP A 178 11.61 5.56 1.50
C TRP A 178 12.20 4.48 2.43
N LYS A 179 13.46 4.58 2.83
CA LYS A 179 14.05 3.67 3.83
C LYS A 179 13.35 3.79 5.18
N ASN A 180 13.09 5.00 5.64
CA ASN A 180 12.35 5.24 6.88
C ASN A 180 10.90 4.75 6.78
N ASN A 181 10.21 5.09 5.70
CA ASN A 181 8.86 4.65 5.40
C ASN A 181 8.75 3.13 5.42
N PHE A 182 9.65 2.45 4.74
CA PHE A 182 9.68 0.99 4.65
C PHE A 182 9.96 0.34 6.01
N GLN A 183 10.84 0.93 6.83
CA GLN A 183 11.15 0.45 8.17
C GLN A 183 9.92 0.52 9.09
N LEU A 184 9.18 1.61 9.08
CA LEU A 184 7.95 1.77 9.88
C LEU A 184 6.88 0.78 9.42
N TRP A 185 6.69 0.64 8.12
CA TRP A 185 5.77 -0.32 7.55
C TRP A 185 6.12 -1.76 7.91
N MET A 186 7.37 -2.19 7.75
CA MET A 186 7.82 -3.51 8.20
C MET A 186 7.58 -3.73 9.69
N THR A 187 7.77 -2.70 10.52
CA THR A 187 7.51 -2.77 11.97
C THR A 187 6.03 -3.07 12.23
N PHE A 188 5.12 -2.39 11.55
CA PHE A 188 3.70 -2.65 11.69
C PHE A 188 3.32 -4.08 11.27
N ILE A 189 3.75 -4.50 10.09
CA ILE A 189 3.45 -5.85 9.56
C ILE A 189 4.00 -6.96 10.44
N ASN A 190 5.24 -6.80 10.91
CA ASN A 190 5.87 -7.78 11.81
C ASN A 190 5.14 -7.88 13.14
N GLU A 191 4.75 -6.75 13.73
CA GLU A 191 3.99 -6.73 14.96
C GLU A 191 2.60 -7.33 14.78
N TYR A 192 1.89 -6.97 13.71
CA TYR A 192 0.59 -7.54 13.35
C TYR A 192 0.64 -9.05 13.25
N LYS A 193 1.60 -9.59 12.50
CA LYS A 193 1.83 -11.03 12.39
C LYS A 193 2.11 -11.69 13.75
N ASN A 194 2.97 -11.07 14.57
CA ASN A 194 3.36 -11.63 15.86
C ASN A 194 2.20 -11.63 16.88
N ARG A 195 1.20 -10.78 16.70
CA ARG A 195 -0.05 -10.78 17.49
C ARG A 195 -1.11 -11.74 16.95
N GLY A 196 -0.78 -12.54 15.92
CA GLY A 196 -1.69 -13.53 15.34
C GLY A 196 -2.46 -13.04 14.10
N GLY A 197 -2.16 -11.85 13.61
CA GLY A 197 -2.75 -11.31 12.38
C GLY A 197 -2.29 -12.09 11.14
N ARG A 198 -3.19 -12.21 10.17
CA ARG A 198 -2.92 -12.91 8.92
C ARG A 198 -2.16 -12.00 7.97
N VAL A 199 -0.99 -12.46 7.53
CA VAL A 199 -0.15 -11.79 6.53
C VAL A 199 0.12 -12.76 5.39
N THR A 200 -0.11 -12.32 4.17
CA THR A 200 0.19 -13.07 2.95
C THR A 200 1.41 -12.50 2.23
N ALA A 201 1.92 -13.22 1.25
CA ALA A 201 3.08 -12.83 0.47
C ALA A 201 2.70 -12.65 -1.00
N GLY A 202 2.49 -11.40 -1.40
CA GLY A 202 2.31 -10.99 -2.78
C GLY A 202 3.50 -10.20 -3.30
N SER A 203 3.66 -10.14 -4.61
CA SER A 203 4.74 -9.39 -5.27
C SER A 203 4.27 -8.09 -5.92
N ASP A 204 3.02 -8.05 -6.37
CA ASP A 204 2.46 -6.98 -7.23
C ASP A 204 3.23 -6.83 -8.56
N SER A 205 3.64 -7.96 -9.15
CA SER A 205 4.41 -8.04 -10.40
C SER A 205 3.64 -8.76 -11.49
#